data_421748e270f12783196a1fe27dd701ca
#
_entry.id   421748e270f12783196a1fe27dd701ca
#
_cell.length_a   1.000
_cell.length_b   1.000
_cell.length_c   1.000
_cell.angle_alpha   90.00
_cell.angle_beta   90.00
_cell.angle_gamma   90.00
#
_symmetry.space_group_name_H-M   'P 1'
#
loop_
_entity.id
_entity.type
_entity.pdbx_description
1 polymer ?
#
loop_
_entity_poly.entity_id
_entity_poly.type
_entity_poly.pdbx_seq_one_letter_code
_entity_poly.pdbx_strand_id
1 'polypeptide(L)'
;MRILFDLSTPGYLRFFDATFDELGRRGHEVAISFTSLQVHPGARESLQDLEHPPRDLGLSTRRTDELAVLARGLRAAIDYVRYLDPAYAEADFLRNRARERALRYGPFSRPFASLRRLRPGQVAVLMRALEAAERAVPSSAEVERFVRAANPDLLVSPLLVGGSPQTDLVKSARALGIPNGVCVASWDNLTNKGHMRIVPDRVVVWNHDQVREAVELHGVPEDRVQVTGAQPYDRWFGREPSTTREAFCAKVGLPADRPFVLFCASLSNIGEGVEQAFVARWREAIRARHGDGVSVLVRPHPERLGHWDGLFEDDPTAAVWPTSMHNLLAEETRDGFFDSLFHSAAIVGTNTSAMIEAAIAGRPVLTVRASEFEQSQSGTLHFQYLRPEHGGFVEEASSLEQHLDQLSAAVEDPSRHREANARFVARFIRPHGMDRPCTPILVAAIEEMDGSPAPRPEPPAGRSLAALALRGLARAVTLRERVREPEAAKDTARLVARPLRRLAKRAPRHSRLSVGSRVAARRIEQLGRRRRDRLRAARVDRTAERKAVAARGNHMLDPDRVG
;
A
#
# COMPACT_ATOMS: atom_id res chain seq x y z
N MET A 1 14.82 -3.07 -25.78
CA MET A 1 13.37 -3.36 -25.60
C MET A 1 12.65 -2.15 -25.02
N ARG A 2 11.33 -2.11 -25.17
CA ARG A 2 10.46 -1.09 -24.60
C ARG A 2 9.80 -1.65 -23.36
N ILE A 3 10.00 -1.03 -22.21
CA ILE A 3 9.56 -1.53 -20.92
C ILE A 3 8.53 -0.56 -20.35
N LEU A 4 7.34 -1.04 -20.02
CA LEU A 4 6.32 -0.25 -19.32
C LEU A 4 6.33 -0.58 -17.83
N PHE A 5 6.68 0.39 -16.99
CA PHE A 5 6.50 0.30 -15.53
C PHE A 5 5.17 0.94 -15.13
N ASP A 6 4.28 0.17 -14.49
CA ASP A 6 3.06 0.73 -13.89
C ASP A 6 3.20 0.86 -12.38
N LEU A 7 3.46 2.06 -11.92
CA LEU A 7 3.72 2.40 -10.52
C LEU A 7 2.40 2.74 -9.79
N SER A 8 2.35 2.50 -8.48
CA SER A 8 1.14 2.83 -7.70
C SER A 8 0.93 4.34 -7.58
N THR A 9 1.98 5.09 -7.28
CA THR A 9 2.00 6.56 -7.14
C THR A 9 3.37 7.10 -7.52
N PRO A 10 3.52 8.42 -7.75
CA PRO A 10 4.83 9.04 -7.98
C PRO A 10 5.86 8.77 -6.87
N GLY A 11 5.43 8.58 -5.62
CA GLY A 11 6.33 8.22 -4.53
C GLY A 11 7.07 6.88 -4.72
N TYR A 12 6.61 6.02 -5.66
CA TYR A 12 7.33 4.78 -6.01
C TYR A 12 8.54 5.00 -6.91
N LEU A 13 8.70 6.18 -7.51
CA LEU A 13 9.87 6.52 -8.31
C LEU A 13 11.18 6.32 -7.51
N ARG A 14 11.18 6.66 -6.23
CA ARG A 14 12.34 6.51 -5.33
C ARG A 14 12.89 5.08 -5.23
N PHE A 15 12.10 4.08 -5.61
CA PHE A 15 12.53 2.68 -5.59
C PHE A 15 13.16 2.22 -6.91
N PHE A 16 12.96 2.98 -8.00
CA PHE A 16 13.36 2.54 -9.33
C PHE A 16 14.13 3.59 -10.14
N ASP A 17 14.42 4.77 -9.59
CA ASP A 17 15.16 5.83 -10.29
C ASP A 17 16.50 5.34 -10.85
N ALA A 18 17.36 4.75 -10.00
CA ALA A 18 18.61 4.14 -10.46
C ALA A 18 18.41 2.96 -11.44
N THR A 19 17.28 2.26 -11.35
CA THR A 19 16.93 1.20 -12.28
C THR A 19 16.60 1.77 -13.66
N PHE A 20 15.90 2.92 -13.72
CA PHE A 20 15.59 3.58 -14.99
C PHE A 20 16.86 4.08 -15.68
N ASP A 21 17.77 4.70 -14.94
CA ASP A 21 19.06 5.13 -15.49
C ASP A 21 19.88 3.95 -16.02
N GLU A 22 19.98 2.86 -15.27
CA GLU A 22 20.72 1.67 -15.70
C GLU A 22 20.09 1.00 -16.93
N LEU A 23 18.74 0.93 -16.99
CA LEU A 23 18.04 0.43 -18.18
C LEU A 23 18.29 1.32 -19.40
N GLY A 24 18.20 2.65 -19.25
CA GLY A 24 18.48 3.60 -20.31
C GLY A 24 19.92 3.51 -20.78
N ARG A 25 20.88 3.42 -19.86
CA ARG A 25 22.31 3.23 -20.16
C ARG A 25 22.58 1.95 -20.97
N ARG A 26 21.77 0.88 -20.76
CA ARG A 26 21.82 -0.36 -21.56
C ARG A 26 21.04 -0.28 -22.87
N GLY A 27 20.47 0.87 -23.19
CA GLY A 27 19.77 1.12 -24.47
C GLY A 27 18.30 0.66 -24.48
N HIS A 28 17.67 0.51 -23.33
CA HIS A 28 16.24 0.23 -23.24
C HIS A 28 15.41 1.52 -23.22
N GLU A 29 14.22 1.48 -23.83
CA GLU A 29 13.24 2.55 -23.75
C GLU A 29 12.30 2.28 -22.59
N VAL A 30 12.32 3.13 -21.56
CA VAL A 30 11.46 3.00 -20.39
C VAL A 30 10.30 3.97 -20.49
N ALA A 31 9.08 3.47 -20.33
CA ALA A 31 7.88 4.25 -20.12
C ALA A 31 7.30 3.96 -18.72
N ILE A 32 6.72 4.98 -18.08
CA ILE A 32 6.08 4.83 -16.77
C ILE A 32 4.63 5.29 -16.81
N SER A 33 3.78 4.63 -16.02
CA SER A 33 2.42 5.06 -15.75
C SER A 33 2.11 4.92 -14.26
N PHE A 34 1.05 5.59 -13.79
CA PHE A 34 0.68 5.60 -12.38
C PHE A 34 -0.77 5.21 -12.18
N THR A 35 -1.07 4.46 -11.11
CA THR A 35 -2.45 4.18 -10.74
C THR A 35 -3.11 5.36 -10.03
N SER A 36 -2.34 6.27 -9.42
CA SER A 36 -2.80 7.51 -8.79
C SER A 36 -1.70 8.56 -8.82
N LEU A 37 -2.06 9.83 -9.04
CA LEU A 37 -1.16 10.99 -9.00
C LEU A 37 -1.34 11.86 -7.75
N GLN A 38 -2.18 11.45 -6.80
CA GLN A 38 -2.56 12.28 -5.64
C GLN A 38 -1.50 12.34 -4.55
N VAL A 39 -0.53 11.42 -4.56
CA VAL A 39 0.53 11.32 -3.53
C VAL A 39 1.85 11.69 -4.15
N HIS A 40 2.58 12.60 -3.50
CA HIS A 40 3.90 13.09 -3.93
C HIS A 40 3.94 13.62 -5.38
N PRO A 41 3.09 14.59 -5.73
CA PRO A 41 3.03 15.10 -7.12
C PRO A 41 4.38 15.66 -7.59
N GLY A 42 5.16 16.32 -6.74
CA GLY A 42 6.49 16.87 -7.06
C GLY A 42 7.55 15.82 -7.39
N ALA A 43 7.32 14.54 -7.05
CA ALA A 43 8.25 13.47 -7.41
C ALA A 43 8.37 13.24 -8.93
N ARG A 44 7.37 13.65 -9.73
CA ARG A 44 7.43 13.54 -11.21
C ARG A 44 8.39 14.54 -11.84
N GLU A 45 8.56 15.70 -11.20
CA GLU A 45 9.47 16.75 -11.66
C GLU A 45 10.92 16.27 -11.60
N SER A 46 11.26 15.43 -10.63
CA SER A 46 12.61 14.83 -10.49
C SER A 46 12.96 13.79 -11.55
N LEU A 47 12.00 13.37 -12.37
CA LEU A 47 12.35 12.51 -13.52
C LEU A 47 13.30 13.20 -14.50
N GLN A 48 13.28 14.54 -14.55
CA GLN A 48 14.15 15.33 -15.41
C GLN A 48 15.60 15.37 -14.90
N ASP A 49 15.81 15.03 -13.63
CA ASP A 49 17.14 15.00 -13.00
C ASP A 49 17.85 13.65 -13.29
N LEU A 50 17.15 12.66 -13.86
CA LEU A 50 17.74 11.38 -14.24
C LEU A 50 18.59 11.51 -15.51
N GLU A 51 19.64 10.73 -15.60
CA GLU A 51 20.51 10.68 -16.79
C GLU A 51 19.75 10.11 -18.00
N HIS A 52 18.87 9.13 -17.73
CA HIS A 52 18.00 8.49 -18.73
C HIS A 52 16.53 8.55 -18.29
N PRO A 53 15.88 9.71 -18.43
CA PRO A 53 14.53 9.89 -17.92
C PRO A 53 13.51 9.00 -18.65
N PRO A 54 12.66 8.24 -17.92
CA PRO A 54 11.61 7.46 -18.55
C PRO A 54 10.53 8.36 -19.14
N ARG A 55 9.87 7.90 -20.21
CA ARG A 55 8.70 8.58 -20.77
C ARG A 55 7.50 8.48 -19.84
N ASP A 56 7.03 9.59 -19.31
CA ASP A 56 5.86 9.64 -18.42
C ASP A 56 4.55 9.62 -19.23
N LEU A 57 3.74 8.59 -19.04
CA LEU A 57 2.42 8.40 -19.66
C LEU A 57 1.27 8.91 -18.78
N GLY A 58 1.56 9.39 -17.58
CA GLY A 58 0.55 9.85 -16.63
C GLY A 58 -0.25 8.71 -15.99
N LEU A 59 -1.57 8.90 -15.87
CA LEU A 59 -2.44 7.89 -15.24
C LEU A 59 -2.65 6.68 -16.15
N SER A 60 -2.46 5.48 -15.59
CA SER A 60 -2.85 4.24 -16.24
C SER A 60 -4.37 4.13 -16.36
N THR A 61 -4.83 3.51 -17.44
CA THR A 61 -6.26 3.33 -17.70
C THR A 61 -6.85 2.29 -16.76
N ARG A 62 -7.99 2.63 -16.17
CA ARG A 62 -8.77 1.72 -15.32
C ARG A 62 -9.89 1.08 -16.11
N ARG A 63 -10.27 -0.13 -15.71
CA ARG A 63 -11.47 -0.80 -16.19
C ARG A 63 -12.72 0.01 -15.84
N THR A 64 -13.58 0.31 -16.80
CA THR A 64 -14.88 0.99 -16.63
C THR A 64 -16.07 0.18 -17.11
N ASP A 65 -15.83 -1.01 -17.71
CA ASP A 65 -16.86 -1.90 -18.22
C ASP A 65 -17.82 -2.43 -17.12
N GLU A 66 -18.80 -3.20 -17.53
CA GLU A 66 -19.83 -3.79 -16.64
C GLU A 66 -19.25 -4.68 -15.52
N LEU A 67 -18.02 -5.17 -15.67
CA LEU A 67 -17.33 -6.01 -14.70
C LEU A 67 -16.49 -5.21 -13.68
N ALA A 68 -16.35 -3.90 -13.83
CA ALA A 68 -15.49 -3.07 -12.97
C ALA A 68 -15.85 -3.20 -11.48
N VAL A 69 -17.14 -3.17 -11.14
CA VAL A 69 -17.63 -3.28 -9.76
C VAL A 69 -17.43 -4.69 -9.21
N LEU A 70 -17.72 -5.71 -10.04
CA LEU A 70 -17.50 -7.11 -9.68
C LEU A 70 -16.01 -7.39 -9.42
N ALA A 71 -15.14 -7.05 -10.36
CA ALA A 71 -13.70 -7.28 -10.25
C ALA A 71 -13.10 -6.63 -8.99
N ARG A 72 -13.48 -5.38 -8.72
CA ARG A 72 -13.03 -4.66 -7.52
C ARG A 72 -13.50 -5.33 -6.24
N GLY A 73 -14.77 -5.72 -6.18
CA GLY A 73 -15.34 -6.40 -5.01
C GLY A 73 -14.74 -7.79 -4.80
N LEU A 74 -14.52 -8.55 -5.88
CA LEU A 74 -13.89 -9.87 -5.84
C LEU A 74 -12.45 -9.77 -5.30
N ARG A 75 -11.67 -8.82 -5.78
CA ARG A 75 -10.30 -8.56 -5.32
C ARG A 75 -10.24 -8.16 -3.86
N ALA A 76 -11.18 -7.35 -3.40
CA ALA A 76 -11.29 -7.00 -1.99
C ALA A 76 -11.72 -8.18 -1.12
N ALA A 77 -12.54 -9.10 -1.65
CA ALA A 77 -12.89 -10.34 -0.95
C ALA A 77 -11.68 -11.28 -0.81
N ILE A 78 -10.89 -11.44 -1.87
CA ILE A 78 -9.65 -12.22 -1.86
C ILE A 78 -8.70 -11.68 -0.79
N ASP A 79 -8.44 -10.36 -0.78
CA ASP A 79 -7.57 -9.74 0.21
C ASP A 79 -8.06 -9.94 1.64
N TYR A 80 -9.36 -9.91 1.89
CA TYR A 80 -9.89 -10.14 3.23
C TYR A 80 -9.81 -11.62 3.65
N VAL A 81 -10.24 -12.53 2.77
CA VAL A 81 -10.27 -13.97 3.08
C VAL A 81 -8.86 -14.50 3.34
N ARG A 82 -7.83 -13.99 2.64
CA ARG A 82 -6.42 -14.28 2.91
C ARG A 82 -6.07 -14.11 4.39
N TYR A 83 -6.48 -12.99 4.99
CA TYR A 83 -6.18 -12.68 6.39
C TYR A 83 -7.01 -13.48 7.42
N LEU A 84 -7.85 -14.42 6.96
CA LEU A 84 -8.48 -15.43 7.82
C LEU A 84 -7.62 -16.71 7.94
N ASP A 85 -6.51 -16.79 7.20
CA ASP A 85 -5.55 -17.90 7.30
C ASP A 85 -4.78 -17.81 8.63
N PRO A 86 -4.47 -18.95 9.28
CA PRO A 86 -3.67 -19.00 10.50
C PRO A 86 -2.30 -18.31 10.41
N ALA A 87 -1.67 -18.26 9.24
CA ALA A 87 -0.43 -17.54 9.02
C ALA A 87 -0.53 -16.04 9.38
N TYR A 88 -1.76 -15.48 9.43
CA TYR A 88 -2.05 -14.10 9.80
C TYR A 88 -2.76 -14.00 11.16
N ALA A 89 -2.67 -15.00 12.03
CA ALA A 89 -3.41 -15.03 13.31
C ALA A 89 -3.13 -13.81 14.18
N GLU A 90 -1.88 -13.33 14.19
CA GLU A 90 -1.44 -12.17 14.98
C GLU A 90 -1.59 -10.83 14.23
N ALA A 91 -1.93 -10.86 12.93
CA ALA A 91 -2.03 -9.68 12.08
C ALA A 91 -3.45 -9.06 12.10
N ASP A 92 -3.99 -8.80 13.28
CA ASP A 92 -5.34 -8.24 13.49
C ASP A 92 -5.53 -6.92 12.77
N PHE A 93 -4.53 -6.06 12.76
CA PHE A 93 -4.58 -4.79 12.06
C PHE A 93 -4.77 -5.00 10.54
N LEU A 94 -4.01 -5.88 9.93
CA LEU A 94 -4.10 -6.17 8.48
C LEU A 94 -5.47 -6.76 8.13
N ARG A 95 -5.97 -7.67 8.97
CA ARG A 95 -7.30 -8.28 8.82
C ARG A 95 -8.42 -7.24 8.92
N ASN A 96 -8.38 -6.37 9.91
CA ASN A 96 -9.39 -5.32 10.09
C ASN A 96 -9.37 -4.31 8.93
N ARG A 97 -8.19 -3.87 8.49
CA ARG A 97 -8.02 -3.00 7.32
C ARG A 97 -8.57 -3.62 6.03
N ALA A 98 -8.28 -4.90 5.79
CA ALA A 98 -8.80 -5.63 4.64
C ALA A 98 -10.32 -5.79 4.70
N ARG A 99 -10.87 -6.04 5.90
CA ARG A 99 -12.32 -6.09 6.15
C ARG A 99 -13.01 -4.77 5.85
N GLU A 100 -12.47 -3.66 6.30
CA GLU A 100 -13.03 -2.33 6.00
C GLU A 100 -13.03 -2.04 4.49
N ARG A 101 -11.95 -2.42 3.79
CA ARG A 101 -11.90 -2.34 2.33
C ARG A 101 -12.98 -3.20 1.68
N ALA A 102 -13.16 -4.45 2.12
CA ALA A 102 -14.18 -5.35 1.60
C ALA A 102 -15.61 -4.81 1.86
N LEU A 103 -15.85 -4.14 2.99
CA LEU A 103 -17.12 -3.45 3.26
C LEU A 103 -17.34 -2.24 2.35
N ARG A 104 -16.26 -1.51 2.01
CA ARG A 104 -16.31 -0.29 1.17
C ARG A 104 -16.55 -0.61 -0.31
N TYR A 105 -15.91 -1.64 -0.85
CA TYR A 105 -15.93 -1.93 -2.28
C TYR A 105 -17.21 -2.60 -2.80
N GLY A 106 -18.23 -2.76 -1.96
CA GLY A 106 -19.59 -2.96 -2.44
C GLY A 106 -20.14 -4.36 -2.26
N PRO A 107 -21.19 -4.69 -3.03
CA PRO A 107 -22.07 -5.82 -2.74
C PRO A 107 -21.41 -7.19 -2.91
N PHE A 108 -20.36 -7.30 -3.72
CA PHE A 108 -19.67 -8.57 -3.95
C PHE A 108 -18.71 -8.95 -2.83
N SER A 109 -18.09 -7.97 -2.18
CA SER A 109 -17.13 -8.22 -1.08
C SER A 109 -17.79 -8.27 0.30
N ARG A 110 -18.91 -7.57 0.51
CA ARG A 110 -19.60 -7.48 1.82
C ARG A 110 -19.97 -8.83 2.44
N PRO A 111 -20.48 -9.84 1.71
CA PRO A 111 -20.76 -11.15 2.31
C PRO A 111 -19.52 -11.80 2.92
N PHE A 112 -18.38 -11.67 2.26
CA PHE A 112 -17.12 -12.22 2.76
C PHE A 112 -16.63 -11.45 4.00
N ALA A 113 -16.79 -10.14 4.05
CA ALA A 113 -16.45 -9.31 5.21
C ALA A 113 -17.23 -9.67 6.49
N SER A 114 -18.31 -10.45 6.37
CA SER A 114 -19.07 -10.97 7.50
C SER A 114 -18.46 -12.25 8.10
N LEU A 115 -17.58 -12.93 7.37
CA LEU A 115 -16.87 -14.11 7.86
C LEU A 115 -15.87 -13.68 8.94
N ARG A 116 -15.88 -14.35 10.07
CA ARG A 116 -15.00 -14.01 11.20
C ARG A 116 -13.93 -15.05 11.45
N ARG A 117 -14.32 -16.31 11.34
CA ARG A 117 -13.45 -17.48 11.58
C ARG A 117 -13.80 -18.56 10.58
N LEU A 118 -12.76 -19.10 9.95
CA LEU A 118 -12.85 -20.25 9.07
C LEU A 118 -11.77 -21.25 9.48
N ARG A 119 -12.02 -22.54 9.25
CA ARG A 119 -10.98 -23.57 9.40
C ARG A 119 -9.97 -23.40 8.25
N PRO A 120 -8.68 -23.74 8.45
CA PRO A 120 -7.65 -23.58 7.39
C PRO A 120 -8.07 -24.17 6.05
N GLY A 121 -8.61 -25.38 6.02
CA GLY A 121 -9.10 -26.01 4.80
C GLY A 121 -10.25 -25.24 4.12
N GLN A 122 -11.11 -24.56 4.88
CA GLN A 122 -12.19 -23.72 4.34
C GLN A 122 -11.62 -22.44 3.73
N VAL A 123 -10.60 -21.83 4.35
CA VAL A 123 -9.89 -20.68 3.78
C VAL A 123 -9.29 -21.06 2.44
N ALA A 124 -8.54 -22.17 2.36
CA ALA A 124 -7.90 -22.64 1.14
C ALA A 124 -8.90 -22.94 0.01
N VAL A 125 -10.04 -23.56 0.33
CA VAL A 125 -11.11 -23.83 -0.66
C VAL A 125 -11.72 -22.52 -1.16
N LEU A 126 -12.02 -21.59 -0.25
CA LEU A 126 -12.63 -20.31 -0.59
C LEU A 126 -11.67 -19.44 -1.40
N MET A 127 -10.38 -19.40 -1.04
CA MET A 127 -9.35 -18.70 -1.80
C MET A 127 -9.26 -19.23 -3.23
N ARG A 128 -9.16 -20.55 -3.41
CA ARG A 128 -9.13 -21.17 -4.74
C ARG A 128 -10.36 -20.83 -5.59
N ALA A 129 -11.54 -20.82 -4.98
CA ALA A 129 -12.78 -20.46 -5.68
C ALA A 129 -12.79 -18.99 -6.10
N LEU A 130 -12.36 -18.08 -5.21
CA LEU A 130 -12.27 -16.64 -5.49
C LEU A 130 -11.23 -16.33 -6.56
N GLU A 131 -10.07 -16.97 -6.51
CA GLU A 131 -9.01 -16.85 -7.52
C GLU A 131 -9.46 -17.41 -8.88
N ALA A 132 -10.18 -18.53 -8.90
CA ALA A 132 -10.76 -19.06 -10.13
C ALA A 132 -11.79 -18.09 -10.73
N ALA A 133 -12.61 -17.44 -9.89
CA ALA A 133 -13.52 -16.39 -10.33
C ALA A 133 -12.77 -15.16 -10.88
N GLU A 134 -11.67 -14.74 -10.23
CA GLU A 134 -10.83 -13.64 -10.74
C GLU A 134 -10.17 -14.01 -12.07
N ARG A 135 -9.66 -15.23 -12.24
CA ARG A 135 -9.13 -15.71 -13.53
C ARG A 135 -10.19 -15.69 -14.64
N ALA A 136 -11.44 -15.97 -14.30
CA ALA A 136 -12.57 -15.94 -15.26
C ALA A 136 -13.02 -14.51 -15.63
N VAL A 137 -12.64 -13.47 -14.88
CA VAL A 137 -12.86 -12.07 -15.29
C VAL A 137 -11.96 -11.77 -16.49
N PRO A 138 -12.50 -11.44 -17.67
CA PRO A 138 -11.68 -11.17 -18.86
C PRO A 138 -10.86 -9.89 -18.69
N SER A 139 -9.84 -9.72 -19.52
CA SER A 139 -9.16 -8.44 -19.72
C SER A 139 -10.15 -7.33 -20.13
N SER A 140 -9.75 -6.08 -19.94
CA SER A 140 -10.58 -4.93 -20.31
C SER A 140 -10.10 -4.34 -21.64
N ALA A 141 -11.03 -4.17 -22.58
CA ALA A 141 -10.71 -3.59 -23.88
C ALA A 141 -10.12 -2.16 -23.80
N GLU A 142 -10.48 -1.41 -22.75
CA GLU A 142 -9.93 -0.07 -22.51
C GLU A 142 -8.47 -0.15 -22.04
N VAL A 143 -8.20 -1.08 -21.13
CA VAL A 143 -6.83 -1.31 -20.61
C VAL A 143 -5.94 -1.91 -21.71
N GLU A 144 -6.48 -2.85 -22.52
CA GLU A 144 -5.73 -3.36 -23.69
C GLU A 144 -5.36 -2.25 -24.67
N ARG A 145 -6.27 -1.29 -24.94
CA ARG A 145 -5.95 -0.14 -25.82
C ARG A 145 -4.84 0.72 -25.22
N PHE A 146 -4.83 0.94 -23.92
CA PHE A 146 -3.76 1.66 -23.24
C PHE A 146 -2.41 0.93 -23.40
N VAL A 147 -2.38 -0.37 -23.13
CA VAL A 147 -1.15 -1.18 -23.27
C VAL A 147 -0.67 -1.20 -24.73
N ARG A 148 -1.57 -1.35 -25.71
CA ARG A 148 -1.20 -1.27 -27.14
C ARG A 148 -0.65 0.08 -27.54
N ALA A 149 -1.22 1.18 -27.01
CA ALA A 149 -0.73 2.52 -27.29
C ALA A 149 0.67 2.79 -26.70
N ALA A 150 0.94 2.22 -25.53
CA ALA A 150 2.26 2.24 -24.91
C ALA A 150 3.27 1.35 -25.68
N ASN A 151 2.77 0.31 -26.37
CA ASN A 151 3.51 -0.63 -27.20
C ASN A 151 4.74 -1.25 -26.51
N PRO A 152 4.62 -1.80 -25.30
CA PRO A 152 5.75 -2.37 -24.59
C PRO A 152 6.07 -3.79 -25.07
N ASP A 153 7.33 -4.16 -24.97
CA ASP A 153 7.83 -5.52 -25.12
C ASP A 153 7.70 -6.28 -23.78
N LEU A 154 7.73 -5.54 -22.65
CA LEU A 154 7.60 -6.06 -21.29
C LEU A 154 6.80 -5.12 -20.41
N LEU A 155 5.90 -5.68 -19.56
CA LEU A 155 5.19 -4.96 -18.50
C LEU A 155 5.80 -5.29 -17.14
N VAL A 156 6.20 -4.29 -16.37
CA VAL A 156 6.70 -4.42 -14.99
C VAL A 156 5.80 -3.67 -14.02
N SER A 157 5.47 -4.29 -12.91
CA SER A 157 4.75 -3.65 -11.80
C SER A 157 5.49 -3.87 -10.48
N PRO A 158 5.55 -2.88 -9.57
CA PRO A 158 6.25 -3.05 -8.28
C PRO A 158 5.49 -3.96 -7.32
N LEU A 159 4.17 -4.08 -7.48
CA LEU A 159 3.34 -4.98 -6.72
C LEU A 159 1.90 -4.97 -7.26
N LEU A 160 1.15 -6.03 -6.97
CA LEU A 160 -0.27 -6.13 -7.30
C LEU A 160 -1.11 -5.82 -6.05
N VAL A 161 -1.46 -4.55 -5.86
CA VAL A 161 -2.20 -4.08 -4.67
C VAL A 161 -3.70 -4.37 -4.77
N GLY A 162 -4.33 -4.59 -3.61
CA GLY A 162 -5.76 -4.81 -3.47
C GLY A 162 -6.67 -3.76 -4.11
N GLY A 163 -7.51 -4.19 -5.05
CA GLY A 163 -8.40 -3.31 -5.82
C GLY A 163 -7.71 -2.49 -6.91
N SER A 164 -6.41 -2.68 -7.09
CA SER A 164 -5.56 -1.97 -8.05
C SER A 164 -5.91 -2.28 -9.51
N PRO A 165 -5.82 -1.29 -10.42
CA PRO A 165 -5.87 -1.50 -11.85
C PRO A 165 -4.71 -2.37 -12.38
N GLN A 166 -3.62 -2.54 -11.64
CA GLN A 166 -2.46 -3.34 -12.05
C GLN A 166 -2.82 -4.80 -12.39
N THR A 167 -3.79 -5.40 -11.68
CA THR A 167 -4.31 -6.73 -12.04
C THR A 167 -4.91 -6.74 -13.45
N ASP A 168 -5.62 -5.68 -13.85
CA ASP A 168 -6.19 -5.56 -15.19
C ASP A 168 -5.12 -5.29 -16.25
N LEU A 169 -4.03 -4.58 -15.90
CA LEU A 169 -2.87 -4.39 -16.77
C LEU A 169 -2.16 -5.72 -17.05
N VAL A 170 -1.88 -6.52 -16.03
CA VAL A 170 -1.28 -7.86 -16.19
C VAL A 170 -2.16 -8.76 -17.06
N LYS A 171 -3.48 -8.76 -16.85
CA LYS A 171 -4.41 -9.52 -17.70
C LYS A 171 -4.40 -9.04 -19.14
N SER A 172 -4.33 -7.73 -19.35
CA SER A 172 -4.30 -7.13 -20.69
C SER A 172 -2.98 -7.41 -21.40
N ALA A 173 -1.85 -7.33 -20.69
CA ALA A 173 -0.55 -7.72 -21.23
C ALA A 173 -0.56 -9.18 -21.69
N ARG A 174 -1.08 -10.10 -20.87
CA ARG A 174 -1.22 -11.52 -21.24
C ARG A 174 -2.13 -11.73 -22.45
N ALA A 175 -3.26 -11.03 -22.50
CA ALA A 175 -4.18 -11.11 -23.65
C ALA A 175 -3.52 -10.63 -24.96
N LEU A 176 -2.52 -9.76 -24.85
CA LEU A 176 -1.73 -9.23 -25.97
C LEU A 176 -0.45 -10.04 -26.24
N GLY A 177 -0.17 -11.09 -25.45
CA GLY A 177 1.06 -11.88 -25.57
C GLY A 177 2.32 -11.16 -25.06
N ILE A 178 2.14 -10.13 -24.21
CA ILE A 178 3.25 -9.35 -23.65
C ILE A 178 3.68 -9.96 -22.31
N PRO A 179 4.96 -10.33 -22.13
CA PRO A 179 5.53 -10.78 -20.87
C PRO A 179 5.30 -9.79 -19.74
N ASN A 180 5.19 -10.28 -18.50
CA ASN A 180 4.93 -9.43 -17.36
C ASN A 180 5.66 -9.90 -16.11
N GLY A 181 6.15 -8.95 -15.31
CA GLY A 181 6.84 -9.21 -14.07
C GLY A 181 6.40 -8.31 -12.92
N VAL A 182 6.64 -8.79 -11.70
CA VAL A 182 6.54 -8.00 -10.48
C VAL A 182 7.93 -7.85 -9.88
N CYS A 183 8.38 -6.61 -9.71
CA CYS A 183 9.60 -6.27 -8.99
C CYS A 183 9.22 -5.68 -7.63
N VAL A 184 9.45 -6.43 -6.55
CA VAL A 184 9.07 -6.02 -5.19
C VAL A 184 9.83 -4.75 -4.80
N ALA A 185 9.09 -3.69 -4.48
CA ALA A 185 9.64 -2.37 -4.20
C ALA A 185 9.97 -2.12 -2.73
N SER A 186 9.40 -2.90 -1.80
CA SER A 186 9.56 -2.69 -0.36
C SER A 186 9.50 -4.00 0.41
N TRP A 187 10.17 -4.03 1.55
CA TRP A 187 10.26 -5.18 2.44
C TRP A 187 8.92 -5.68 3.00
N ASP A 188 7.90 -4.81 3.02
CA ASP A 188 6.56 -5.10 3.53
C ASP A 188 5.55 -5.50 2.45
N ASN A 189 5.94 -5.49 1.18
CA ASN A 189 4.96 -5.56 0.08
C ASN A 189 4.19 -6.88 0.06
N LEU A 190 4.86 -8.00 0.25
CA LEU A 190 4.25 -9.33 0.17
C LEU A 190 3.39 -9.67 1.39
N THR A 191 3.70 -9.09 2.55
CA THR A 191 2.96 -9.32 3.80
C THR A 191 1.82 -8.33 4.03
N ASN A 192 2.05 -7.05 3.73
CA ASN A 192 1.20 -5.93 4.17
C ASN A 192 0.26 -5.38 3.09
N LYS A 193 0.55 -5.64 1.80
CA LYS A 193 -0.26 -5.14 0.67
C LYS A 193 -1.31 -6.18 0.24
N GLY A 194 -1.77 -6.18 -0.97
CA GLY A 194 -2.75 -7.14 -1.47
C GLY A 194 -2.16 -8.51 -1.84
N HIS A 195 -3.04 -9.45 -2.14
CA HIS A 195 -2.66 -10.76 -2.68
C HIS A 195 -2.32 -10.67 -4.18
N MET A 196 -1.33 -11.44 -4.65
CA MET A 196 -1.07 -11.61 -6.08
C MET A 196 -2.14 -12.48 -6.72
N ARG A 197 -3.27 -11.90 -7.13
CA ARG A 197 -4.45 -12.62 -7.64
C ARG A 197 -4.23 -13.28 -8.98
N ILE A 198 -3.33 -12.73 -9.75
CA ILE A 198 -2.81 -13.29 -11.00
C ILE A 198 -1.31 -13.41 -10.81
N VAL A 199 -0.82 -14.63 -10.78
CA VAL A 199 0.63 -14.88 -10.65
C VAL A 199 1.32 -14.37 -11.92
N PRO A 200 2.25 -13.42 -11.85
CA PRO A 200 2.98 -12.91 -13.01
C PRO A 200 3.90 -13.99 -13.60
N ASP A 201 4.51 -13.70 -14.75
CA ASP A 201 5.43 -14.63 -15.40
C ASP A 201 6.74 -14.72 -14.61
N ARG A 202 7.16 -13.62 -13.97
CA ARG A 202 8.30 -13.55 -13.06
C ARG A 202 7.98 -12.67 -11.86
N VAL A 203 8.57 -13.00 -10.71
CA VAL A 203 8.55 -12.20 -9.47
C VAL A 203 9.99 -12.00 -9.02
N VAL A 204 10.41 -10.74 -8.95
CA VAL A 204 11.74 -10.38 -8.47
C VAL A 204 11.61 -9.87 -7.04
N VAL A 205 12.42 -10.43 -6.17
CA VAL A 205 12.41 -10.18 -4.73
C VAL A 205 13.80 -9.82 -4.20
N TRP A 206 13.87 -9.25 -3.02
CA TRP A 206 15.12 -8.82 -2.43
C TRP A 206 15.96 -9.97 -1.88
N ASN A 207 15.31 -10.96 -1.24
CA ASN A 207 16.00 -11.98 -0.46
C ASN A 207 15.17 -13.27 -0.35
N HIS A 208 15.75 -14.29 0.29
CA HIS A 208 15.10 -15.58 0.47
C HIS A 208 13.91 -15.56 1.44
N ASP A 209 13.80 -14.59 2.34
CA ASP A 209 12.61 -14.43 3.17
C ASP A 209 11.42 -14.05 2.28
N GLN A 210 11.62 -13.14 1.34
CA GLN A 210 10.60 -12.78 0.35
C GLN A 210 10.32 -13.88 -0.69
N VAL A 211 11.26 -14.79 -0.96
CA VAL A 211 10.96 -16.02 -1.74
C VAL A 211 9.89 -16.82 -1.00
N ARG A 212 10.09 -17.10 0.29
CA ARG A 212 9.10 -17.81 1.10
C ARG A 212 7.75 -17.11 1.12
N GLU A 213 7.73 -15.80 1.30
CA GLU A 213 6.50 -15.01 1.25
C GLU A 213 5.78 -15.11 -0.11
N ALA A 214 6.51 -15.03 -1.21
CA ALA A 214 5.95 -15.15 -2.56
C ALA A 214 5.32 -16.53 -2.78
N VAL A 215 6.00 -17.59 -2.33
CA VAL A 215 5.54 -18.98 -2.49
C VAL A 215 4.39 -19.28 -1.52
N GLU A 216 4.59 -19.07 -0.22
CA GLU A 216 3.65 -19.51 0.82
C GLU A 216 2.42 -18.60 0.92
N LEU A 217 2.60 -17.28 0.81
CA LEU A 217 1.53 -16.31 1.01
C LEU A 217 0.81 -15.92 -0.29
N HIS A 218 1.42 -16.13 -1.45
CA HIS A 218 0.87 -15.72 -2.74
C HIS A 218 0.72 -16.88 -3.74
N GLY A 219 1.24 -18.07 -3.44
CA GLY A 219 1.17 -19.24 -4.31
C GLY A 219 1.95 -19.08 -5.61
N VAL A 220 3.00 -18.26 -5.59
CA VAL A 220 3.91 -18.11 -6.74
C VAL A 220 4.76 -19.37 -6.84
N PRO A 221 4.85 -20.03 -8.00
CA PRO A 221 5.81 -21.12 -8.21
C PRO A 221 7.25 -20.64 -7.96
N GLU A 222 8.03 -21.39 -7.20
CA GLU A 222 9.38 -20.99 -6.79
C GLU A 222 10.31 -20.74 -8.00
N ASP A 223 10.15 -21.51 -9.08
CA ASP A 223 10.88 -21.36 -10.34
C ASP A 223 10.62 -20.03 -11.07
N ARG A 224 9.60 -19.29 -10.64
CA ARG A 224 9.28 -17.94 -11.14
C ARG A 224 9.79 -16.82 -10.25
N VAL A 225 10.39 -17.15 -9.10
CA VAL A 225 10.89 -16.15 -8.15
C VAL A 225 12.40 -16.03 -8.30
N GLN A 226 12.88 -14.79 -8.46
CA GLN A 226 14.30 -14.48 -8.60
C GLN A 226 14.75 -13.50 -7.51
N VAL A 227 15.84 -13.82 -6.82
CA VAL A 227 16.44 -12.94 -5.81
C VAL A 227 17.43 -12.00 -6.49
N THR A 228 17.31 -10.69 -6.24
CA THR A 228 18.23 -9.68 -6.81
C THR A 228 18.84 -8.75 -5.77
N GLY A 229 18.38 -8.82 -4.54
CA GLY A 229 18.72 -7.84 -3.52
C GLY A 229 17.83 -6.60 -3.57
N ALA A 230 18.05 -5.71 -2.63
CA ALA A 230 17.23 -4.52 -2.41
C ALA A 230 17.85 -3.29 -3.08
N GLN A 231 17.68 -3.15 -4.39
CA GLN A 231 18.23 -2.06 -5.21
C GLN A 231 17.94 -0.63 -4.68
N PRO A 232 16.81 -0.32 -3.98
CA PRO A 232 16.59 1.05 -3.53
C PRO A 232 17.62 1.55 -2.52
N TYR A 233 18.35 0.60 -1.91
CA TYR A 233 19.36 0.92 -0.91
C TYR A 233 20.78 1.01 -1.46
N ASP A 234 21.03 0.73 -2.73
CA ASP A 234 22.37 0.80 -3.32
C ASP A 234 23.04 2.16 -3.09
N ARG A 235 22.26 3.23 -3.12
CA ARG A 235 22.72 4.62 -2.90
C ARG A 235 23.24 4.91 -1.48
N TRP A 236 22.93 4.04 -0.50
CA TRP A 236 23.34 4.22 0.88
C TRP A 236 24.71 3.59 1.17
N PHE A 237 25.17 2.69 0.30
CA PHE A 237 26.47 2.04 0.48
C PHE A 237 27.59 2.93 -0.03
N GLY A 238 28.60 3.11 0.84
CA GLY A 238 29.74 4.01 0.54
C GLY A 238 29.37 5.50 0.50
N ARG A 239 28.15 5.86 0.93
CA ARG A 239 27.75 7.25 1.03
C ARG A 239 28.44 7.90 2.21
N GLU A 240 29.03 9.07 1.98
CA GLU A 240 29.58 9.95 3.00
C GLU A 240 28.56 11.04 3.36
N PRO A 241 28.62 11.59 4.59
CA PRO A 241 27.76 12.70 4.98
C PRO A 241 28.03 13.94 4.12
N SER A 242 26.98 14.65 3.77
CA SER A 242 27.09 15.87 2.94
C SER A 242 27.61 17.06 3.71
N THR A 243 27.53 17.02 5.06
CA THR A 243 27.97 18.10 5.95
C THR A 243 28.70 17.53 7.17
N THR A 244 29.49 18.39 7.83
CA THR A 244 30.07 18.03 9.15
C THR A 244 28.97 17.96 10.20
N ARG A 245 29.25 17.30 11.32
CA ARG A 245 28.33 17.21 12.44
C ARG A 245 27.92 18.58 12.96
N GLU A 246 28.87 19.52 13.08
CA GLU A 246 28.64 20.87 13.56
C GLU A 246 27.68 21.64 12.63
N ALA A 247 27.92 21.56 11.32
CA ALA A 247 27.07 22.18 10.32
C ALA A 247 25.65 21.56 10.30
N PHE A 248 25.57 20.23 10.43
CA PHE A 248 24.28 19.56 10.52
C PHE A 248 23.51 19.97 11.79
N CYS A 249 24.15 19.94 12.96
CA CYS A 249 23.52 20.35 14.22
C CYS A 249 23.03 21.80 14.17
N ALA A 250 23.83 22.71 13.62
CA ALA A 250 23.42 24.10 13.40
C ALA A 250 22.18 24.20 12.46
N LYS A 251 22.15 23.41 11.39
CA LYS A 251 21.02 23.34 10.44
C LYS A 251 19.71 22.88 11.08
N VAL A 252 19.78 21.90 11.99
CA VAL A 252 18.61 21.33 12.65
C VAL A 252 18.26 22.00 13.99
N GLY A 253 19.06 22.96 14.45
CA GLY A 253 18.83 23.69 15.69
C GLY A 253 19.24 22.95 16.97
N LEU A 254 20.20 22.02 16.89
CA LEU A 254 20.69 21.26 18.03
C LEU A 254 22.11 21.68 18.44
N PRO A 255 22.49 21.56 19.74
CA PRO A 255 23.85 21.74 20.18
C PRO A 255 24.79 20.67 19.57
N ALA A 256 25.93 21.08 19.04
CA ALA A 256 26.92 20.17 18.44
C ALA A 256 27.87 19.51 19.46
N ASP A 257 27.95 20.05 20.68
CA ASP A 257 28.85 19.62 21.75
C ASP A 257 28.41 18.34 22.49
N ARG A 258 27.24 17.82 22.18
CA ARG A 258 26.64 16.63 22.81
C ARG A 258 26.00 15.67 21.79
N PRO A 259 25.92 14.36 22.09
CA PRO A 259 25.27 13.41 21.19
C PRO A 259 23.78 13.71 21.06
N PHE A 260 23.22 13.38 19.89
CA PHE A 260 21.77 13.32 19.72
C PHE A 260 21.30 11.94 19.30
N VAL A 261 20.10 11.60 19.72
CA VAL A 261 19.37 10.40 19.29
C VAL A 261 18.28 10.81 18.30
N LEU A 262 18.08 9.98 17.27
CA LEU A 262 17.14 10.26 16.19
C LEU A 262 15.88 9.41 16.34
N PHE A 263 14.71 10.03 16.46
CA PHE A 263 13.44 9.34 16.34
C PHE A 263 12.93 9.43 14.89
N CYS A 264 12.77 8.28 14.22
CA CYS A 264 12.20 8.20 12.87
C CYS A 264 10.70 7.84 12.96
N ALA A 265 9.85 8.80 12.68
CA ALA A 265 8.40 8.61 12.71
C ALA A 265 7.92 7.71 11.56
N SER A 266 6.86 6.97 11.80
CA SER A 266 6.23 6.08 10.83
C SER A 266 4.97 6.68 10.20
N LEU A 267 4.54 6.14 9.06
CA LEU A 267 3.31 6.58 8.39
C LEU A 267 2.09 5.78 8.82
N SER A 268 2.25 4.47 8.92
CA SER A 268 1.13 3.55 8.90
C SER A 268 0.91 2.85 10.24
N ASN A 269 -0.36 2.48 10.47
CA ASN A 269 -0.75 1.57 11.53
C ASN A 269 -0.66 2.15 12.94
N ILE A 270 -0.40 3.45 13.08
CA ILE A 270 -0.37 4.18 14.35
C ILE A 270 -1.40 5.31 14.27
N GLY A 271 -2.21 5.47 15.32
CA GLY A 271 -3.22 6.52 15.41
C GLY A 271 -2.59 7.92 15.35
N GLU A 272 -3.36 8.89 14.90
CA GLU A 272 -2.95 10.29 14.89
C GLU A 272 -2.65 10.75 16.33
N GLY A 273 -1.53 11.46 16.53
CA GLY A 273 -1.10 11.96 17.84
C GLY A 273 -0.41 10.93 18.75
N VAL A 274 -0.48 9.63 18.44
CA VAL A 274 0.10 8.57 19.29
C VAL A 274 1.63 8.64 19.35
N GLU A 275 2.29 8.78 18.20
CA GLU A 275 3.76 8.91 18.18
C GLU A 275 4.22 10.20 18.86
N GLN A 276 3.52 11.31 18.64
CA GLN A 276 3.83 12.60 19.26
C GLN A 276 3.72 12.52 20.79
N ALA A 277 2.64 11.95 21.31
CA ALA A 277 2.46 11.74 22.75
C ALA A 277 3.54 10.82 23.36
N PHE A 278 3.93 9.77 22.62
CA PHE A 278 5.04 8.91 23.03
C PHE A 278 6.35 9.69 23.06
N VAL A 279 6.67 10.42 21.99
CA VAL A 279 7.94 11.16 21.86
C VAL A 279 8.07 12.25 22.92
N ALA A 280 6.97 12.93 23.28
CA ALA A 280 6.97 13.90 24.37
C ALA A 280 7.39 13.22 25.71
N ARG A 281 6.73 12.12 26.08
CA ARG A 281 7.08 11.36 27.31
C ARG A 281 8.49 10.77 27.25
N TRP A 282 8.89 10.28 26.07
CA TRP A 282 10.23 9.74 25.85
C TRP A 282 11.31 10.80 26.01
N ARG A 283 11.07 12.01 25.50
CA ARG A 283 11.98 13.14 25.67
C ARG A 283 12.14 13.54 27.16
N GLU A 284 11.03 13.61 27.88
CA GLU A 284 11.05 13.87 29.33
C GLU A 284 11.85 12.80 30.08
N ALA A 285 11.68 11.54 29.76
CA ALA A 285 12.42 10.44 30.37
C ALA A 285 13.92 10.48 30.04
N ILE A 286 14.32 10.84 28.82
CA ILE A 286 15.73 11.08 28.45
C ILE A 286 16.29 12.23 29.29
N ARG A 287 15.57 13.33 29.40
CA ARG A 287 16.00 14.49 30.18
C ARG A 287 16.14 14.17 31.68
N ALA A 288 15.23 13.38 32.22
CA ALA A 288 15.31 12.94 33.62
C ALA A 288 16.56 12.07 33.89
N ARG A 289 16.98 11.24 32.90
CA ARG A 289 18.13 10.34 32.99
C ARG A 289 19.49 11.04 32.71
N HIS A 290 19.55 11.87 31.67
CA HIS A 290 20.76 12.42 31.09
C HIS A 290 20.88 13.94 31.25
N GLY A 291 19.89 14.60 31.86
CA GLY A 291 19.81 16.06 31.85
C GLY A 291 19.74 16.59 30.41
N ASP A 292 20.53 17.61 30.16
CA ASP A 292 20.70 18.16 28.81
C ASP A 292 21.87 17.52 28.03
N GLY A 293 22.48 16.45 28.57
CA GLY A 293 23.65 15.78 27.97
C GLY A 293 23.36 15.00 26.69
N VAL A 294 22.08 14.69 26.40
CA VAL A 294 21.66 13.99 25.19
C VAL A 294 20.53 14.78 24.53
N SER A 295 20.73 15.17 23.27
CA SER A 295 19.73 15.87 22.46
C SER A 295 18.82 14.88 21.73
N VAL A 296 17.63 15.33 21.31
CA VAL A 296 16.65 14.54 20.55
C VAL A 296 16.35 15.22 19.21
N LEU A 297 16.51 14.49 18.13
CA LEU A 297 16.04 14.89 16.81
C LEU A 297 14.85 14.02 16.41
N VAL A 298 13.72 14.62 16.07
CA VAL A 298 12.59 13.91 15.48
C VAL A 298 12.58 14.14 13.98
N ARG A 299 12.51 13.05 13.22
CA ARG A 299 12.31 13.09 11.79
C ARG A 299 10.92 12.61 11.43
N PRO A 300 10.01 13.54 11.08
CA PRO A 300 8.67 13.21 10.66
C PRO A 300 8.63 12.34 9.39
N HIS A 301 7.59 11.53 9.24
CA HIS A 301 7.32 10.92 7.94
C HIS A 301 6.91 12.02 6.93
N PRO A 302 7.38 11.97 5.66
CA PRO A 302 7.11 13.01 4.67
C PRO A 302 5.63 13.36 4.45
N GLU A 303 4.74 12.40 4.64
CA GLU A 303 3.29 12.61 4.49
C GLU A 303 2.61 13.19 5.75
N ARG A 304 3.36 13.41 6.84
CA ARG A 304 2.83 13.84 8.14
C ARG A 304 3.66 14.94 8.81
N LEU A 305 4.32 15.79 8.04
CA LEU A 305 5.20 16.84 8.58
C LEU A 305 4.46 17.75 9.57
N GLY A 306 3.34 18.34 9.18
CA GLY A 306 2.58 19.29 10.00
C GLY A 306 1.97 18.72 11.28
N HIS A 307 2.00 17.39 11.48
CA HIS A 307 1.53 16.78 12.75
C HIS A 307 2.51 16.98 13.92
N TRP A 308 3.72 17.46 13.62
CA TRP A 308 4.80 17.61 14.60
C TRP A 308 5.05 19.09 14.96
N ASP A 309 4.25 20.01 14.40
CA ASP A 309 4.38 21.44 14.65
C ASP A 309 4.20 21.73 16.15
N GLY A 310 5.08 22.56 16.71
CA GLY A 310 5.01 23.00 18.09
C GLY A 310 5.56 22.04 19.15
N LEU A 311 5.97 20.81 18.78
CA LEU A 311 6.32 19.77 19.79
C LEU A 311 7.50 20.17 20.71
N PHE A 312 8.48 20.91 20.21
CA PHE A 312 9.71 21.27 20.94
C PHE A 312 10.09 22.75 20.81
N GLU A 313 9.11 23.65 20.69
CA GLU A 313 9.38 25.09 20.46
C GLU A 313 10.27 25.71 21.55
N ASP A 314 10.14 25.28 22.81
CA ASP A 314 10.86 25.81 23.95
C ASP A 314 12.00 24.88 24.47
N ASP A 315 12.35 23.81 23.75
CA ASP A 315 13.40 22.88 24.17
C ASP A 315 14.68 23.05 23.32
N PRO A 316 15.75 23.70 23.84
CA PRO A 316 16.96 23.96 23.07
C PRO A 316 17.77 22.69 22.76
N THR A 317 17.39 21.55 23.30
CA THR A 317 18.06 20.26 23.12
C THR A 317 17.17 19.23 22.40
N ALA A 318 16.03 19.67 21.87
CA ALA A 318 15.17 18.81 21.06
C ALA A 318 14.68 19.59 19.83
N ALA A 319 14.62 18.92 18.68
CA ALA A 319 14.19 19.54 17.44
C ALA A 319 13.36 18.58 16.59
N VAL A 320 12.49 19.15 15.77
CA VAL A 320 11.77 18.45 14.70
C VAL A 320 12.33 18.92 13.36
N TRP A 321 12.85 18.00 12.55
CA TRP A 321 13.41 18.33 11.25
C TRP A 321 13.28 17.17 10.25
N PRO A 322 12.93 17.40 8.96
CA PRO A 322 12.57 18.70 8.37
C PRO A 322 11.14 19.11 8.74
N THR A 323 10.88 20.41 8.73
CA THR A 323 9.54 21.00 8.93
C THR A 323 8.77 21.15 7.61
N SER A 324 9.50 21.15 6.48
CA SER A 324 8.94 21.17 5.13
C SER A 324 9.71 20.22 4.21
N MET A 325 9.04 19.66 3.22
CA MET A 325 9.64 18.79 2.23
C MET A 325 8.89 18.87 0.92
N HIS A 326 9.57 19.26 -0.14
CA HIS A 326 8.95 19.48 -1.45
C HIS A 326 9.16 18.30 -2.40
N ASN A 327 10.33 17.64 -2.34
CA ASN A 327 10.68 16.56 -3.24
C ASN A 327 11.47 15.46 -2.53
N LEU A 328 10.89 14.25 -2.48
CA LEU A 328 11.53 13.07 -1.88
C LEU A 328 12.73 12.54 -2.66
N LEU A 329 12.83 12.87 -3.94
CA LEU A 329 13.87 12.38 -4.83
C LEU A 329 15.04 13.35 -4.95
N ALA A 330 14.86 14.60 -4.50
CA ALA A 330 15.92 15.59 -4.52
C ALA A 330 17.13 15.12 -3.70
N GLU A 331 18.33 15.30 -4.25
CA GLU A 331 19.57 14.88 -3.59
C GLU A 331 19.73 15.56 -2.23
N GLU A 332 19.38 16.84 -2.10
CA GLU A 332 19.37 17.55 -0.82
C GLU A 332 18.47 16.89 0.25
N THR A 333 17.33 16.34 -0.16
CA THR A 333 16.45 15.60 0.76
C THR A 333 17.08 14.30 1.21
N ARG A 334 17.76 13.60 0.30
CA ARG A 334 18.49 12.36 0.56
C ARG A 334 19.70 12.61 1.44
N ASP A 335 20.48 13.67 1.13
CA ASP A 335 21.61 14.13 1.94
C ASP A 335 21.17 14.41 3.37
N GLY A 336 20.17 15.25 3.54
CA GLY A 336 19.68 15.59 4.87
C GLY A 336 19.11 14.38 5.63
N PHE A 337 18.57 13.38 4.94
CA PHE A 337 18.16 12.14 5.57
C PHE A 337 19.37 11.31 6.00
N PHE A 338 20.34 11.11 5.13
CA PHE A 338 21.55 10.38 5.43
C PHE A 338 22.34 11.02 6.57
N ASP A 339 22.54 12.36 6.54
CA ASP A 339 23.21 13.10 7.58
C ASP A 339 22.54 12.94 8.95
N SER A 340 21.19 12.93 8.98
CA SER A 340 20.46 12.70 10.23
C SER A 340 20.71 11.30 10.81
N LEU A 341 20.84 10.29 9.97
CA LEU A 341 21.23 8.94 10.40
C LEU A 341 22.71 8.90 10.82
N PHE A 342 23.60 9.40 9.97
CA PHE A 342 25.04 9.29 10.14
C PHE A 342 25.56 10.01 11.38
N HIS A 343 25.05 11.19 11.68
CA HIS A 343 25.48 12.00 12.82
C HIS A 343 24.78 11.64 14.13
N SER A 344 23.72 10.83 14.13
CA SER A 344 23.07 10.38 15.36
C SER A 344 23.89 9.33 16.11
N ALA A 345 23.76 9.29 17.43
CA ALA A 345 24.36 8.25 18.27
C ALA A 345 23.57 6.94 18.19
N ALA A 346 22.24 7.04 18.11
CA ALA A 346 21.32 5.92 17.94
C ALA A 346 20.05 6.36 17.22
N ILE A 347 19.37 5.41 16.59
CA ILE A 347 18.07 5.62 15.94
C ILE A 347 16.99 4.87 16.71
N VAL A 348 15.85 5.52 16.91
CA VAL A 348 14.65 4.93 17.50
C VAL A 348 13.53 4.97 16.46
N GLY A 349 12.89 3.84 16.26
CA GLY A 349 11.76 3.73 15.34
C GLY A 349 10.73 2.72 15.83
N THR A 350 9.49 2.84 15.37
CA THR A 350 8.42 1.91 15.74
C THR A 350 8.29 0.77 14.74
N ASN A 351 8.11 1.07 13.47
CA ASN A 351 8.13 0.15 12.33
C ASN A 351 8.24 0.97 11.03
N THR A 352 9.46 1.27 10.61
CA THR A 352 9.73 2.11 9.45
C THR A 352 10.96 1.62 8.70
N SER A 353 11.00 1.81 7.37
CA SER A 353 12.18 1.48 6.55
C SER A 353 13.43 2.25 6.95
N ALA A 354 13.28 3.41 7.61
CA ALA A 354 14.40 4.18 8.15
C ALA A 354 15.29 3.36 9.10
N MET A 355 14.72 2.35 9.76
CA MET A 355 15.49 1.43 10.62
C MET A 355 16.49 0.59 9.80
N ILE A 356 16.09 0.17 8.59
CA ILE A 356 16.97 -0.57 7.66
C ILE A 356 18.09 0.34 7.14
N GLU A 357 17.74 1.57 6.77
CA GLU A 357 18.70 2.59 6.30
C GLU A 357 19.71 2.94 7.39
N ALA A 358 19.25 3.00 8.64
CA ALA A 358 20.11 3.18 9.80
C ALA A 358 21.10 2.02 10.02
N ALA A 359 20.65 0.78 9.80
CA ALA A 359 21.52 -0.40 9.86
C ALA A 359 22.60 -0.37 8.76
N ILE A 360 22.26 0.08 7.55
CA ILE A 360 23.23 0.28 6.46
C ILE A 360 24.25 1.35 6.84
N ALA A 361 23.80 2.44 7.48
CA ALA A 361 24.68 3.50 8.01
C ALA A 361 25.48 3.05 9.25
N GLY A 362 25.34 1.81 9.71
CA GLY A 362 26.07 1.23 10.83
C GLY A 362 25.69 1.77 12.21
N ARG A 363 24.49 2.36 12.35
CA ARG A 363 24.02 2.94 13.61
C ARG A 363 23.21 1.96 14.45
N PRO A 364 23.27 2.05 15.80
CA PRO A 364 22.38 1.30 16.69
C PRO A 364 20.92 1.65 16.39
N VAL A 365 20.07 0.63 16.31
CA VAL A 365 18.64 0.81 16.10
C VAL A 365 17.86 0.19 17.24
N LEU A 366 17.08 1.01 17.92
CA LEU A 366 16.31 0.67 19.10
C LEU A 366 14.82 0.80 18.84
N THR A 367 14.01 0.03 19.55
CA THR A 367 12.57 0.17 19.55
C THR A 367 11.97 -0.14 20.91
N VAL A 368 10.81 0.45 21.20
CA VAL A 368 10.02 0.15 22.39
C VAL A 368 8.78 -0.62 21.99
N ARG A 369 8.54 -1.75 22.65
CA ARG A 369 7.29 -2.52 22.50
C ARG A 369 6.23 -1.98 23.47
N ALA A 370 5.68 -0.82 23.14
CA ALA A 370 4.58 -0.24 23.87
C ALA A 370 3.24 -0.71 23.28
N SER A 371 2.20 -0.81 24.11
CA SER A 371 0.86 -1.25 23.69
C SER A 371 0.27 -0.40 22.58
N GLU A 372 0.57 0.90 22.56
CA GLU A 372 0.18 1.82 21.50
C GLU A 372 0.78 1.52 20.13
N PHE A 373 1.90 0.76 20.07
CA PHE A 373 2.59 0.37 18.84
C PHE A 373 2.36 -1.09 18.43
N GLU A 374 1.64 -1.87 19.22
CA GLU A 374 1.42 -3.30 18.99
C GLU A 374 0.88 -3.59 17.59
N GLN A 375 -0.08 -2.80 17.12
CA GLN A 375 -0.67 -2.98 15.79
C GLN A 375 0.31 -2.73 14.65
N SER A 376 1.30 -1.86 14.83
CA SER A 376 2.33 -1.58 13.83
C SER A 376 3.49 -2.55 13.90
N GLN A 377 3.78 -3.10 15.04
CA GLN A 377 4.88 -4.03 15.32
C GLN A 377 4.39 -5.49 15.17
N SER A 378 3.98 -6.14 16.26
CA SER A 378 3.52 -7.53 16.26
C SER A 378 2.27 -7.77 15.41
N GLY A 379 1.43 -6.76 15.20
CA GLY A 379 0.29 -6.81 14.29
C GLY A 379 0.65 -6.87 12.79
N THR A 380 1.95 -6.92 12.43
CA THR A 380 2.45 -7.03 11.05
C THR A 380 3.48 -8.16 10.92
N LEU A 381 3.48 -8.88 9.80
CA LEU A 381 4.41 -10.00 9.62
C LEU A 381 5.85 -9.56 9.35
N HIS A 382 6.04 -8.46 8.63
CA HIS A 382 7.38 -8.02 8.21
C HIS A 382 8.24 -7.48 9.37
N PHE A 383 7.63 -6.97 10.45
CA PHE A 383 8.39 -6.47 11.60
C PHE A 383 9.29 -7.54 12.23
N GLN A 384 8.88 -8.83 12.16
CA GLN A 384 9.68 -9.95 12.70
C GLN A 384 11.10 -9.99 12.10
N TYR A 385 11.29 -9.59 10.84
CA TYR A 385 12.61 -9.62 10.20
C TYR A 385 13.63 -8.69 10.84
N LEU A 386 13.15 -7.66 11.55
CA LEU A 386 14.02 -6.74 12.29
C LEU A 386 14.46 -7.30 13.65
N ARG A 387 13.75 -8.33 14.15
CA ARG A 387 13.95 -8.86 15.50
C ARG A 387 15.12 -9.86 15.55
N PRO A 388 15.91 -9.87 16.62
CA PRO A 388 17.08 -10.75 16.76
C PRO A 388 16.75 -12.23 16.63
N GLU A 389 15.57 -12.70 17.08
CA GLU A 389 15.13 -14.09 17.00
C GLU A 389 14.98 -14.58 15.54
N HIS A 390 14.83 -13.64 14.60
CA HIS A 390 14.72 -13.91 13.17
C HIS A 390 15.96 -13.43 12.38
N GLY A 391 17.09 -13.21 13.09
CA GLY A 391 18.31 -12.72 12.46
C GLY A 391 18.29 -11.23 12.12
N GLY A 392 17.44 -10.47 12.81
CA GLY A 392 17.38 -9.01 12.75
C GLY A 392 18.42 -8.34 13.64
N PHE A 393 18.36 -7.03 13.71
CA PHE A 393 19.38 -6.17 14.31
C PHE A 393 18.82 -5.17 15.33
N VAL A 394 17.51 -5.07 15.46
CA VAL A 394 16.86 -4.07 16.31
C VAL A 394 16.91 -4.53 17.76
N GLU A 395 17.37 -3.66 18.65
CA GLU A 395 17.29 -3.91 20.09
C GLU A 395 15.94 -3.49 20.63
N GLU A 396 15.16 -4.47 21.10
CA GLU A 396 13.80 -4.25 21.60
C GLU A 396 13.79 -4.04 23.10
N ALA A 397 13.04 -3.06 23.58
CA ALA A 397 12.73 -2.86 24.98
C ALA A 397 11.26 -3.17 25.26
N SER A 398 10.99 -3.84 26.38
CA SER A 398 9.64 -4.13 26.88
C SER A 398 9.08 -3.02 27.77
N SER A 399 9.91 -2.08 28.19
CA SER A 399 9.55 -0.93 29.00
C SER A 399 10.38 0.29 28.62
N LEU A 400 9.91 1.48 29.00
CA LEU A 400 10.64 2.72 28.77
C LEU A 400 11.96 2.75 29.57
N GLU A 401 11.97 2.20 30.78
CA GLU A 401 13.18 2.11 31.61
C GLU A 401 14.28 1.27 30.95
N GLN A 402 13.93 0.05 30.51
CA GLN A 402 14.85 -0.80 29.75
C GLN A 402 15.35 -0.10 28.48
N HIS A 403 14.48 0.62 27.79
CA HIS A 403 14.88 1.37 26.61
C HIS A 403 15.89 2.47 26.92
N LEU A 404 15.74 3.17 28.03
CA LEU A 404 16.69 4.20 28.45
C LEU A 404 18.07 3.60 28.79
N ASP A 405 18.11 2.39 29.38
CA ASP A 405 19.38 1.68 29.62
C ASP A 405 20.06 1.31 28.30
N GLN A 406 19.30 0.76 27.34
CA GLN A 406 19.79 0.44 26.00
C GLN A 406 20.28 1.70 25.25
N LEU A 407 19.52 2.79 25.36
CA LEU A 407 19.86 4.07 24.73
C LEU A 407 21.14 4.66 25.34
N SER A 408 21.30 4.62 26.65
CA SER A 408 22.54 5.04 27.33
C SER A 408 23.73 4.27 26.79
N ALA A 409 23.64 2.95 26.72
CA ALA A 409 24.71 2.10 26.21
C ALA A 409 24.99 2.35 24.70
N ALA A 410 23.98 2.67 23.90
CA ALA A 410 24.17 3.02 22.49
C ALA A 410 24.79 4.40 22.29
N VAL A 411 24.55 5.34 23.20
CA VAL A 411 25.18 6.66 23.21
C VAL A 411 26.66 6.55 23.62
N GLU A 412 26.99 5.69 24.59
CA GLU A 412 28.36 5.43 25.04
C GLU A 412 29.18 4.69 23.97
N ASP A 413 28.57 3.70 23.30
CA ASP A 413 29.20 2.96 22.21
C ASP A 413 28.27 2.83 21.00
N PRO A 414 28.29 3.80 20.06
CA PRO A 414 27.51 3.72 18.82
C PRO A 414 27.93 2.59 17.89
N SER A 415 29.01 1.89 18.12
CA SER A 415 29.52 0.80 17.30
C SER A 415 29.00 -0.58 17.71
N ARG A 416 28.38 -0.71 18.88
CA ARG A 416 27.98 -1.98 19.51
C ARG A 416 27.12 -2.89 18.65
N HIS A 417 26.33 -2.33 17.72
CA HIS A 417 25.43 -3.09 16.84
C HIS A 417 25.99 -3.33 15.44
N ARG A 418 27.18 -2.85 15.13
CA ARG A 418 27.76 -2.89 13.77
C ARG A 418 27.77 -4.28 13.15
N GLU A 419 28.11 -5.29 13.94
CA GLU A 419 28.17 -6.67 13.46
C GLU A 419 26.77 -7.25 13.16
N ALA A 420 25.79 -7.02 14.05
CA ALA A 420 24.41 -7.44 13.82
C ALA A 420 23.79 -6.75 12.60
N ASN A 421 24.04 -5.45 12.46
CA ASN A 421 23.63 -4.67 11.29
C ASN A 421 24.24 -5.26 10.01
N ALA A 422 25.55 -5.53 9.98
CA ALA A 422 26.24 -6.07 8.82
C ALA A 422 25.71 -7.46 8.43
N ARG A 423 25.46 -8.35 9.39
CA ARG A 423 24.85 -9.67 9.13
C ARG A 423 23.45 -9.53 8.52
N PHE A 424 22.61 -8.65 9.08
CA PHE A 424 21.29 -8.40 8.54
C PHE A 424 21.35 -7.83 7.12
N VAL A 425 22.17 -6.81 6.91
CA VAL A 425 22.33 -6.17 5.60
C VAL A 425 22.82 -7.16 4.55
N ALA A 426 23.81 -8.01 4.87
CA ALA A 426 24.31 -9.04 3.98
C ALA A 426 23.24 -10.07 3.60
N ARG A 427 22.37 -10.47 4.56
CA ARG A 427 21.31 -11.45 4.32
C ARG A 427 20.09 -10.85 3.63
N PHE A 428 19.67 -9.68 4.08
CA PHE A 428 18.34 -9.13 3.73
C PHE A 428 18.40 -8.12 2.59
N ILE A 429 19.49 -7.34 2.48
CA ILE A 429 19.63 -6.25 1.50
C ILE A 429 20.54 -6.64 0.35
N ARG A 430 21.73 -7.18 0.64
CA ARG A 430 22.75 -7.57 -0.36
C ARG A 430 23.08 -9.07 -0.36
N PRO A 431 22.13 -9.96 -0.63
CA PRO A 431 22.33 -11.42 -0.56
C PRO A 431 23.36 -11.97 -1.55
N HIS A 432 23.74 -11.19 -2.56
CA HIS A 432 24.75 -11.57 -3.56
C HIS A 432 26.18 -11.09 -3.20
N GLY A 433 26.36 -10.50 -2.03
CA GLY A 433 27.64 -9.96 -1.56
C GLY A 433 27.59 -8.46 -1.28
N MET A 434 28.25 -8.05 -0.20
CA MET A 434 28.22 -6.65 0.27
C MET A 434 28.73 -5.64 -0.75
N ASP A 435 29.71 -6.05 -1.59
CA ASP A 435 30.36 -5.20 -2.60
C ASP A 435 29.62 -5.21 -3.95
N ARG A 436 28.53 -5.96 -4.07
CA ARG A 436 27.78 -6.09 -5.32
C ARG A 436 26.50 -5.25 -5.27
N PRO A 437 26.42 -4.17 -6.07
CA PRO A 437 25.17 -3.40 -6.21
C PRO A 437 24.02 -4.27 -6.71
N CYS A 438 22.81 -4.06 -6.16
CA CYS A 438 21.62 -4.82 -6.52
C CYS A 438 20.97 -4.33 -7.83
N THR A 439 21.13 -3.05 -8.16
CA THR A 439 20.53 -2.44 -9.36
C THR A 439 20.94 -3.15 -10.66
N PRO A 440 22.23 -3.44 -10.95
CA PRO A 440 22.62 -4.19 -12.14
C PRO A 440 22.07 -5.61 -12.17
N ILE A 441 21.89 -6.25 -11.00
CA ILE A 441 21.32 -7.60 -10.88
C ILE A 441 19.82 -7.57 -11.19
N LEU A 442 19.10 -6.56 -10.67
CA LEU A 442 17.69 -6.34 -10.98
C LEU A 442 17.49 -6.10 -12.48
N VAL A 443 18.31 -5.25 -13.09
CA VAL A 443 18.21 -4.95 -14.51
C VAL A 443 18.45 -6.19 -15.36
N ALA A 444 19.45 -7.02 -15.04
CA ALA A 444 19.66 -8.30 -15.71
C ALA A 444 18.44 -9.24 -15.56
N ALA A 445 17.84 -9.31 -14.38
CA ALA A 445 16.62 -10.08 -14.15
C ALA A 445 15.42 -9.57 -14.97
N ILE A 446 15.32 -8.25 -15.19
CA ILE A 446 14.30 -7.65 -16.06
C ILE A 446 14.56 -7.99 -17.52
N GLU A 447 15.82 -7.96 -17.97
CA GLU A 447 16.22 -8.35 -19.34
C GLU A 447 15.88 -9.82 -19.62
N GLU A 448 16.09 -10.71 -18.65
CA GLU A 448 15.75 -12.13 -18.76
C GLU A 448 14.23 -12.40 -18.88
N MET A 449 13.37 -11.46 -18.47
CA MET A 449 11.92 -11.60 -18.60
C MET A 449 11.47 -11.57 -20.06
N ASP A 450 12.16 -10.84 -20.94
CA ASP A 450 11.84 -10.76 -22.37
C ASP A 450 12.02 -12.12 -23.08
N GLY A 451 13.01 -12.91 -22.68
CA GLY A 451 13.24 -14.27 -23.17
C GLY A 451 12.30 -15.34 -22.58
N SER A 452 11.40 -14.97 -21.68
CA SER A 452 10.42 -15.89 -21.12
C SER A 452 9.44 -16.34 -22.21
N PRO A 453 9.04 -17.63 -22.26
CA PRO A 453 8.03 -18.07 -23.24
C PRO A 453 6.79 -17.19 -23.06
N ALA A 454 6.36 -16.57 -24.18
CA ALA A 454 5.18 -15.72 -24.19
C ALA A 454 4.04 -16.42 -23.44
N PRO A 455 3.40 -15.76 -22.47
CA PRO A 455 2.32 -16.39 -21.74
C PRO A 455 1.32 -16.89 -22.78
N ARG A 456 0.89 -18.15 -22.65
CA ARG A 456 -0.16 -18.68 -23.53
C ARG A 456 -1.31 -17.68 -23.45
N PRO A 457 -1.76 -17.10 -24.60
CA PRO A 457 -2.87 -16.18 -24.58
C PRO A 457 -4.00 -16.85 -23.81
N GLU A 458 -4.43 -16.24 -22.72
CA GLU A 458 -5.63 -16.73 -22.04
C GLU A 458 -6.71 -16.74 -23.12
N PRO A 459 -7.43 -17.86 -23.30
CA PRO A 459 -8.49 -17.91 -24.31
C PRO A 459 -9.39 -16.70 -24.06
N PRO A 460 -9.86 -15.98 -25.11
CA PRO A 460 -10.63 -14.75 -24.94
C PRO A 460 -11.79 -15.05 -24.00
N ALA A 461 -11.57 -14.75 -22.72
CA ALA A 461 -12.45 -15.14 -21.61
C ALA A 461 -13.86 -14.55 -21.78
N GLY A 462 -14.01 -13.62 -22.73
CA GLY A 462 -15.29 -13.04 -23.10
C GLY A 462 -16.35 -14.02 -23.62
N ARG A 463 -15.97 -15.23 -24.02
CA ARG A 463 -16.88 -16.27 -24.52
C ARG A 463 -17.00 -17.50 -23.60
N SER A 464 -16.25 -17.55 -22.49
CA SER A 464 -16.39 -18.65 -21.53
C SER A 464 -17.75 -18.56 -20.82
N LEU A 465 -18.36 -19.73 -20.51
CA LEU A 465 -19.59 -19.80 -19.73
C LEU A 465 -19.43 -19.09 -18.37
N ALA A 466 -18.27 -19.19 -17.76
CA ALA A 466 -17.95 -18.51 -16.51
C ALA A 466 -17.96 -16.97 -16.67
N ALA A 467 -17.36 -16.43 -17.74
CA ALA A 467 -17.40 -15.00 -18.02
C ALA A 467 -18.81 -14.49 -18.32
N LEU A 468 -19.63 -15.27 -19.02
CA LEU A 468 -21.05 -14.94 -19.25
C LEU A 468 -21.84 -14.94 -17.93
N ALA A 469 -21.63 -15.94 -17.07
CA ALA A 469 -22.23 -16.00 -15.74
C ALA A 469 -21.83 -14.81 -14.87
N LEU A 470 -20.53 -14.43 -14.86
CA LEU A 470 -20.03 -13.27 -14.13
C LEU A 470 -20.62 -11.96 -14.65
N ARG A 471 -20.81 -11.80 -15.98
CA ARG A 471 -21.49 -10.64 -16.57
C ARG A 471 -22.97 -10.60 -16.16
N GLY A 472 -23.65 -11.72 -16.18
CA GLY A 472 -25.03 -11.84 -15.70
C GLY A 472 -25.14 -11.43 -14.23
N LEU A 473 -24.25 -11.94 -13.38
CA LEU A 473 -24.17 -11.59 -11.96
C LEU A 473 -23.86 -10.10 -11.76
N ALA A 474 -22.89 -9.55 -12.49
CA ALA A 474 -22.53 -8.13 -12.43
C ALA A 474 -23.74 -7.24 -12.77
N ARG A 475 -24.46 -7.56 -13.85
CA ARG A 475 -25.67 -6.83 -14.25
C ARG A 475 -26.77 -6.92 -13.19
N ALA A 476 -27.02 -8.11 -12.66
CA ALA A 476 -28.05 -8.33 -11.63
C ALA A 476 -27.74 -7.52 -10.36
N VAL A 477 -26.50 -7.51 -9.91
CA VAL A 477 -26.10 -6.75 -8.71
C VAL A 477 -26.10 -5.26 -8.98
N THR A 478 -25.59 -4.79 -10.12
CA THR A 478 -25.63 -3.38 -10.49
C THR A 478 -27.08 -2.88 -10.58
N LEU A 479 -27.97 -3.68 -11.13
CA LEU A 479 -29.40 -3.36 -11.18
C LEU A 479 -29.99 -3.29 -9.77
N ARG A 480 -29.65 -4.24 -8.89
CA ARG A 480 -30.09 -4.25 -7.49
C ARG A 480 -29.61 -3.02 -6.71
N GLU A 481 -28.35 -2.59 -6.91
CA GLU A 481 -27.81 -1.38 -6.27
C GLU A 481 -28.45 -0.10 -6.83
N ARG A 482 -28.64 -0.01 -8.14
CA ARG A 482 -29.40 1.10 -8.76
C ARG A 482 -30.80 1.22 -8.22
N VAL A 483 -31.49 0.08 -8.01
CA VAL A 483 -32.85 0.05 -7.43
C VAL A 483 -32.85 0.47 -5.95
N ARG A 484 -31.70 0.44 -5.27
CA ARG A 484 -31.53 0.94 -3.89
C ARG A 484 -31.25 2.44 -3.82
N GLU A 485 -30.87 3.07 -4.92
CA GLU A 485 -30.74 4.52 -4.97
C GLU A 485 -32.13 5.17 -5.05
N PRO A 486 -32.40 6.23 -4.26
CA PRO A 486 -33.73 6.84 -4.19
C PRO A 486 -34.29 7.30 -5.55
N GLU A 487 -33.45 7.91 -6.39
CA GLU A 487 -33.87 8.38 -7.71
C GLU A 487 -34.04 7.23 -8.72
N ALA A 488 -33.14 6.26 -8.70
CA ALA A 488 -33.21 5.10 -9.60
C ALA A 488 -34.41 4.18 -9.31
N ALA A 489 -34.89 4.12 -8.08
CA ALA A 489 -36.10 3.38 -7.73
C ALA A 489 -37.36 3.93 -8.47
N LYS A 490 -37.43 5.27 -8.64
CA LYS A 490 -38.49 5.93 -9.39
C LYS A 490 -38.38 5.65 -10.89
N ASP A 491 -37.16 5.74 -11.45
CA ASP A 491 -36.94 5.55 -12.88
C ASP A 491 -37.10 4.09 -13.30
N THR A 492 -36.71 3.14 -12.47
CA THR A 492 -36.94 1.71 -12.66
C THR A 492 -38.44 1.42 -12.68
N ALA A 493 -39.23 1.99 -11.77
CA ALA A 493 -40.67 1.83 -11.76
C ALA A 493 -41.32 2.41 -13.03
N ARG A 494 -40.85 3.54 -13.55
CA ARG A 494 -41.28 4.13 -14.81
C ARG A 494 -40.95 3.24 -16.00
N LEU A 495 -39.75 2.65 -16.05
CA LEU A 495 -39.30 1.73 -17.08
C LEU A 495 -40.18 0.47 -17.13
N VAL A 496 -40.49 -0.13 -15.97
CA VAL A 496 -41.37 -1.30 -15.85
C VAL A 496 -42.83 -0.97 -16.23
N ALA A 497 -43.29 0.24 -15.91
CA ALA A 497 -44.65 0.68 -16.28
C ALA A 497 -44.79 1.04 -17.78
N ARG A 498 -43.68 1.26 -18.51
CA ARG A 498 -43.69 1.70 -19.92
C ARG A 498 -44.40 0.72 -20.88
N PRO A 499 -44.17 -0.61 -20.82
CA PRO A 499 -44.89 -1.57 -21.65
C PRO A 499 -46.41 -1.55 -21.40
N LEU A 500 -46.82 -1.47 -20.10
CA LEU A 500 -48.23 -1.41 -19.73
C LEU A 500 -48.91 -0.14 -20.24
N ARG A 501 -48.22 0.99 -20.24
CA ARG A 501 -48.72 2.24 -20.84
C ARG A 501 -48.87 2.15 -22.37
N ARG A 502 -47.94 1.45 -23.05
CA ARG A 502 -48.03 1.19 -24.48
C ARG A 502 -49.22 0.30 -24.81
N LEU A 503 -49.45 -0.75 -24.02
CA LEU A 503 -50.58 -1.65 -24.16
C LEU A 503 -51.89 -0.89 -23.94
N ALA A 504 -51.96 -0.05 -22.91
CA ALA A 504 -53.14 0.79 -22.63
C ALA A 504 -53.47 1.81 -23.74
N LYS A 505 -52.45 2.28 -24.49
CA LYS A 505 -52.66 3.19 -25.64
C LYS A 505 -53.14 2.46 -26.90
N ARG A 506 -52.79 1.16 -27.05
CA ARG A 506 -53.16 0.35 -28.23
C ARG A 506 -54.54 -0.32 -28.10
N ALA A 507 -55.04 -0.46 -26.88
CA ALA A 507 -56.34 -1.06 -26.63
C ALA A 507 -57.47 -0.01 -26.71
N PRO A 508 -58.70 -0.41 -27.07
CA PRO A 508 -59.86 0.50 -27.08
C PRO A 508 -60.05 1.20 -25.75
N ARG A 509 -60.32 2.53 -25.75
CA ARG A 509 -60.27 3.41 -24.56
C ARG A 509 -61.05 2.92 -23.33
N HIS A 510 -62.11 2.20 -23.52
CA HIS A 510 -62.98 1.69 -22.46
C HIS A 510 -62.86 0.17 -22.24
N SER A 511 -61.93 -0.51 -22.89
CA SER A 511 -61.72 -1.94 -22.68
C SER A 511 -61.16 -2.23 -21.30
N ARG A 512 -61.57 -3.38 -20.71
CA ARG A 512 -61.00 -3.86 -19.43
C ARG A 512 -59.48 -3.93 -19.47
N LEU A 513 -58.89 -4.26 -20.63
CA LEU A 513 -57.45 -4.32 -20.88
C LEU A 513 -56.79 -2.94 -20.79
N SER A 514 -57.39 -1.90 -21.40
CA SER A 514 -56.89 -0.52 -21.37
C SER A 514 -56.98 0.09 -19.96
N VAL A 515 -58.08 -0.14 -19.25
CA VAL A 515 -58.28 0.33 -17.88
C VAL A 515 -57.35 -0.39 -16.90
N GLY A 516 -57.28 -1.72 -16.99
CA GLY A 516 -56.41 -2.54 -16.13
C GLY A 516 -54.92 -2.21 -16.31
N SER A 517 -54.47 -2.04 -17.56
CA SER A 517 -53.07 -1.67 -17.83
C SER A 517 -52.73 -0.27 -17.35
N ARG A 518 -53.63 0.70 -17.41
CA ARG A 518 -53.43 2.05 -16.83
C ARG A 518 -53.35 2.03 -15.30
N VAL A 519 -54.24 1.29 -14.67
CA VAL A 519 -54.26 1.13 -13.20
C VAL A 519 -52.97 0.44 -12.73
N ALA A 520 -52.56 -0.66 -13.37
CA ALA A 520 -51.31 -1.37 -13.05
C ALA A 520 -50.08 -0.47 -13.22
N ALA A 521 -50.00 0.27 -14.34
CA ALA A 521 -48.88 1.19 -14.57
C ALA A 521 -48.79 2.29 -13.49
N ARG A 522 -49.95 2.90 -13.12
CA ARG A 522 -50.01 3.90 -12.04
C ARG A 522 -49.60 3.32 -10.70
N ARG A 523 -50.03 2.11 -10.37
CA ARG A 523 -49.70 1.42 -9.11
C ARG A 523 -48.21 1.13 -8.99
N ILE A 524 -47.58 0.67 -10.08
CA ILE A 524 -46.12 0.43 -10.14
C ILE A 524 -45.36 1.73 -9.94
N GLU A 525 -45.74 2.83 -10.57
CA GLU A 525 -45.10 4.12 -10.40
C GLU A 525 -45.27 4.71 -8.99
N GLN A 526 -46.43 4.49 -8.40
CA GLN A 526 -46.72 4.92 -7.03
C GLN A 526 -45.89 4.13 -6.01
N LEU A 527 -45.71 2.82 -6.21
CA LEU A 527 -44.81 1.99 -5.43
C LEU A 527 -43.35 2.44 -5.57
N GLY A 528 -42.91 2.79 -6.76
CA GLY A 528 -41.57 3.34 -7.01
C GLY A 528 -41.32 4.65 -6.29
N ARG A 529 -42.33 5.56 -6.25
CA ARG A 529 -42.23 6.82 -5.46
C ARG A 529 -42.13 6.55 -3.97
N ARG A 530 -43.02 5.72 -3.41
CA ARG A 530 -42.98 5.33 -1.99
C ARG A 530 -41.64 4.70 -1.59
N ARG A 531 -41.08 3.86 -2.46
CA ARG A 531 -39.76 3.24 -2.23
C ARG A 531 -38.65 4.29 -2.25
N ARG A 532 -38.66 5.25 -3.19
CA ARG A 532 -37.71 6.37 -3.24
C ARG A 532 -37.74 7.15 -1.93
N ASP A 533 -38.93 7.48 -1.43
CA ASP A 533 -39.10 8.33 -0.25
C ASP A 533 -38.60 7.59 1.02
N ARG A 534 -38.86 6.27 1.14
CA ARG A 534 -38.29 5.42 2.18
C ARG A 534 -36.77 5.34 2.13
N LEU A 535 -36.19 5.22 0.93
CA LEU A 535 -34.75 5.15 0.76
C LEU A 535 -34.06 6.49 1.08
N ARG A 536 -34.72 7.62 0.76
CA ARG A 536 -34.23 8.95 1.14
C ARG A 536 -34.24 9.12 2.66
N ALA A 537 -35.30 8.76 3.35
CA ALA A 537 -35.39 8.80 4.81
C ALA A 537 -34.29 7.94 5.45
N ALA A 538 -34.13 6.69 5.04
CA ALA A 538 -33.07 5.80 5.54
C ALA A 538 -31.64 6.25 5.22
N ARG A 539 -31.44 7.11 4.22
CA ARG A 539 -30.15 7.72 3.91
C ARG A 539 -29.85 8.88 4.85
N VAL A 540 -30.85 9.68 5.20
CA VAL A 540 -30.74 10.79 6.16
C VAL A 540 -30.41 10.23 7.52
N ASP A 541 -31.13 9.20 8.00
CA ASP A 541 -30.89 8.55 9.29
C ASP A 541 -29.47 7.99 9.41
N ARG A 542 -28.99 7.28 8.37
CA ARG A 542 -27.60 6.75 8.35
C ARG A 542 -26.54 7.84 8.33
N THR A 543 -26.84 9.01 7.74
CA THR A 543 -25.92 10.14 7.74
C THR A 543 -25.88 10.82 9.10
N ALA A 544 -27.02 10.90 9.77
CA ALA A 544 -27.14 11.40 11.14
C ALA A 544 -26.44 10.47 12.14
N GLU A 545 -26.64 9.14 12.03
CA GLU A 545 -25.91 8.14 12.84
C GLU A 545 -24.39 8.22 12.65
N ARG A 546 -23.91 8.37 11.40
CA ARG A 546 -22.48 8.54 11.12
C ARG A 546 -21.91 9.81 11.72
N LYS A 547 -22.65 10.92 11.67
CA LYS A 547 -22.26 12.17 12.32
C LYS A 547 -22.27 12.05 13.85
N ALA A 548 -23.24 11.36 14.42
CA ALA A 548 -23.32 11.11 15.86
C ALA A 548 -22.21 10.19 16.36
N VAL A 549 -21.81 9.16 15.58
CA VAL A 549 -20.67 8.29 15.89
C VAL A 549 -19.35 9.07 15.79
N ALA A 550 -19.18 9.91 14.76
CA ALA A 550 -18.01 10.76 14.62
C ALA A 550 -17.92 11.81 15.77
N ALA A 551 -19.06 12.39 16.16
CA ALA A 551 -19.11 13.33 17.29
C ALA A 551 -18.82 12.65 18.64
N ARG A 552 -19.25 11.40 18.85
CA ARG A 552 -18.93 10.61 20.06
C ARG A 552 -17.47 10.17 20.09
N GLY A 553 -16.86 9.90 18.92
CA GLY A 553 -15.42 9.63 18.82
C GLY A 553 -14.56 10.82 19.22
N ASN A 554 -14.99 12.05 18.91
CA ASN A 554 -14.31 13.27 19.33
C ASN A 554 -14.53 13.64 20.81
N HIS A 555 -15.57 13.11 21.47
CA HIS A 555 -15.83 13.36 22.90
C HIS A 555 -15.13 12.38 23.85
N MET A 556 -14.48 11.33 23.34
CA MET A 556 -13.65 10.43 24.16
C MET A 556 -12.23 10.96 24.41
N LEU A 557 -11.88 12.13 23.89
CA LEU A 557 -10.59 12.81 24.07
C LEU A 557 -10.73 14.09 24.92
N ASP A 558 -11.66 14.13 25.87
CA ASP A 558 -11.74 15.23 26.84
C ASP A 558 -10.76 14.94 27.99
N PRO A 559 -9.67 15.74 28.14
CA PRO A 559 -8.62 15.49 29.14
C PRO A 559 -9.08 15.66 30.60
N ASP A 560 -10.25 16.25 30.84
CA ASP A 560 -10.72 16.63 32.17
C ASP A 560 -11.59 15.55 32.91
N ARG A 561 -11.59 14.29 32.40
CA ARG A 561 -12.38 13.19 32.99
C ARG A 561 -11.58 11.97 33.43
N VAL A 562 -10.31 12.13 33.80
CA VAL A 562 -9.61 11.11 34.59
C VAL A 562 -9.04 11.78 35.82
N GLY A 563 -9.83 11.72 36.92
CA GLY A 563 -9.38 11.95 38.26
C GLY A 563 -8.75 10.70 38.86
#